data_caabf9fd480cab82f064e16cb52f9b37
#
_entry.id   caabf9fd480cab82f064e16cb52f9b37
#
_cell.length_a   1.000
_cell.length_b   1.000
_cell.length_c   1.000
_cell.angle_alpha   90.00
_cell.angle_beta   90.00
_cell.angle_gamma   90.00
#
_symmetry.space_group_name_H-M   'P 1'
#
loop_
_entity.id
_entity.type
_entity.pdbx_description
1 polymer ?
#
loop_
_entity_poly.entity_id
_entity_poly.type
_entity_poly.pdbx_seq_one_letter_code
_entity_poly.pdbx_strand_id
1 'polypeptide(L)'
;MTKVLILDQSKSVRNILRERLEYEGFSAEAVENEAAASALCERIPFDVILSDTECKVPDAGIPFIALSADTSIDTAVKAVRNGAQDFLTKPIDMNRLLQSLPVSYTHLRAHE
;
A
#
# COMPACT_ATOMS: atom_id res chain seq x y z
N MET A 1 -8.65 -13.55 2.35
CA MET A 1 -7.37 -12.92 2.72
C MET A 1 -7.17 -11.63 1.92
N THR A 2 -6.83 -10.57 2.60
CA THR A 2 -6.61 -9.27 1.95
C THR A 2 -5.32 -9.31 1.14
N LYS A 3 -5.41 -8.90 -0.11
CA LYS A 3 -4.27 -8.88 -1.04
C LYS A 3 -3.78 -7.45 -1.22
N VAL A 4 -2.51 -7.24 -0.92
CA VAL A 4 -1.88 -5.92 -0.93
C VAL A 4 -0.79 -5.87 -1.98
N LEU A 5 -0.79 -4.83 -2.80
CA LEU A 5 0.30 -4.57 -3.74
C LEU A 5 1.13 -3.42 -3.22
N ILE A 6 2.44 -3.64 -3.11
CA ILE A 6 3.38 -2.61 -2.66
C ILE A 6 4.11 -2.07 -3.88
N LEU A 7 4.01 -0.76 -4.10
CA LEU A 7 4.63 -0.07 -5.22
C LEU A 7 5.60 0.96 -4.69
N ASP A 8 6.89 0.67 -4.73
CA ASP A 8 7.93 1.53 -4.18
C ASP A 8 9.25 1.25 -4.86
N GLN A 9 9.99 2.30 -5.19
CA GLN A 9 11.28 2.16 -5.84
C GLN A 9 12.34 1.57 -4.91
N SER A 10 12.18 1.73 -3.60
CA SER A 10 13.15 1.25 -2.62
C SER A 10 12.96 -0.23 -2.33
N LYS A 11 14.00 -1.01 -2.63
CA LYS A 11 13.99 -2.44 -2.35
C LYS A 11 13.85 -2.71 -0.84
N SER A 12 14.50 -1.91 -0.02
CA SER A 12 14.42 -2.06 1.44
C SER A 12 12.99 -1.89 1.93
N VAL A 13 12.32 -0.85 1.47
CA VAL A 13 10.94 -0.58 1.85
C VAL A 13 10.03 -1.72 1.39
N ARG A 14 10.19 -2.17 0.13
CA ARG A 14 9.40 -3.28 -0.39
C ARG A 14 9.54 -4.53 0.47
N ASN A 15 10.77 -4.89 0.81
CA ASN A 15 11.03 -6.11 1.57
C ASN A 15 10.47 -6.01 2.98
N ILE A 16 10.68 -4.88 3.64
CA ILE A 16 10.20 -4.68 5.01
C ILE A 16 8.67 -4.73 5.06
N LEU A 17 8.02 -4.00 4.16
CA LEU A 17 6.55 -3.97 4.14
C LEU A 17 5.97 -5.34 3.81
N ARG A 18 6.54 -6.04 2.83
CA ARG A 18 6.05 -7.36 2.46
C ARG A 18 6.18 -8.35 3.60
N GLU A 19 7.34 -8.39 4.24
CA GLU A 19 7.57 -9.27 5.38
C GLU A 19 6.59 -9.01 6.51
N ARG A 20 6.44 -7.75 6.88
CA ARG A 20 5.56 -7.40 8.00
C ARG A 20 4.10 -7.69 7.68
N LEU A 21 3.68 -7.41 6.46
CA LEU A 21 2.29 -7.68 6.05
C LEU A 21 2.01 -9.17 6.01
N GLU A 22 2.94 -9.96 5.50
CA GLU A 22 2.78 -11.42 5.49
C GLU A 22 2.74 -11.98 6.90
N TYR A 23 3.54 -11.42 7.79
CA TYR A 23 3.51 -11.80 9.20
C TYR A 23 2.14 -11.52 9.83
N GLU A 24 1.48 -10.45 9.41
CA GLU A 24 0.15 -10.07 9.93
C GLU A 24 -1.00 -10.81 9.23
N GLY A 25 -0.71 -11.68 8.31
CA GLY A 25 -1.73 -12.51 7.65
C GLY A 25 -2.23 -11.97 6.32
N PHE A 26 -1.60 -10.91 5.77
CA PHE A 26 -1.95 -10.40 4.45
C PHE A 26 -1.17 -11.14 3.37
N SER A 27 -1.73 -11.17 2.17
CA SER A 27 -1.01 -11.63 1.00
C SER A 27 -0.42 -10.40 0.32
N ALA A 28 0.90 -10.34 0.19
CA ALA A 28 1.57 -9.14 -0.32
C ALA A 28 2.48 -9.45 -1.50
N GLU A 29 2.37 -8.62 -2.54
CA GLU A 29 3.30 -8.60 -3.67
C GLU A 29 3.95 -7.22 -3.70
N ALA A 30 5.19 -7.15 -4.18
CA ALA A 30 5.92 -5.89 -4.20
C ALA A 30 6.59 -5.67 -5.55
N VAL A 31 6.44 -4.46 -6.10
CA VAL A 31 7.01 -4.08 -7.38
C VAL A 31 7.63 -2.69 -7.30
N GLU A 32 8.47 -2.36 -8.28
CA GLU A 32 9.23 -1.11 -8.23
C GLU A 32 8.71 -0.02 -9.16
N ASN A 33 7.82 -0.33 -10.09
CA ASN A 33 7.32 0.67 -11.04
C ASN A 33 5.89 0.39 -11.46
N GLU A 34 5.31 1.37 -12.15
CA GLU A 34 3.92 1.28 -12.60
C GLU A 34 3.68 0.14 -13.59
N ALA A 35 4.62 -0.10 -14.48
CA ALA A 35 4.45 -1.16 -15.48
C ALA A 35 4.31 -2.51 -14.83
N ALA A 36 5.16 -2.82 -13.85
CA ALA A 36 5.08 -4.07 -13.11
C ALA A 36 3.79 -4.14 -12.29
N ALA A 37 3.39 -3.02 -11.69
CA ALA A 37 2.15 -2.94 -10.92
C ALA A 37 0.94 -3.22 -11.81
N SER A 38 0.88 -2.60 -12.99
CA SER A 38 -0.22 -2.80 -13.92
C SER A 38 -0.32 -4.25 -14.38
N ALA A 39 0.82 -4.86 -14.67
CA ALA A 39 0.85 -6.26 -15.10
C ALA A 39 0.29 -7.19 -14.03
N LEU A 40 0.65 -6.97 -12.77
CA LEU A 40 0.12 -7.77 -11.68
C LEU A 40 -1.36 -7.51 -11.44
N CYS A 41 -1.80 -6.26 -11.53
CA CYS A 41 -3.21 -5.93 -11.33
C CYS A 41 -4.13 -6.59 -12.36
N GLU A 42 -3.63 -6.88 -13.55
CA GLU A 42 -4.40 -7.58 -14.56
C GLU A 42 -4.58 -9.06 -14.22
N ARG A 43 -3.73 -9.61 -13.38
CA ARG A 43 -3.71 -11.04 -13.06
C ARG A 43 -4.18 -11.35 -11.65
N ILE A 44 -4.00 -10.43 -10.74
CA ILE A 44 -4.31 -10.64 -9.31
C ILE A 44 -5.28 -9.56 -8.85
N PRO A 45 -6.40 -9.94 -8.22
CA PRO A 45 -7.37 -8.96 -7.72
C PRO A 45 -6.91 -8.40 -6.37
N PHE A 46 -6.08 -7.36 -6.42
CA PHE A 46 -5.63 -6.70 -5.18
C PHE A 46 -6.75 -5.91 -4.54
N ASP A 47 -6.75 -5.88 -3.21
CA ASP A 47 -7.72 -5.12 -2.43
C ASP A 47 -7.27 -3.69 -2.17
N VAL A 48 -5.95 -3.47 -2.14
CA VAL A 48 -5.39 -2.16 -1.89
C VAL A 48 -3.96 -2.10 -2.43
N ILE A 49 -3.54 -0.89 -2.81
CA ILE A 49 -2.17 -0.62 -3.26
C ILE A 49 -1.51 0.32 -2.26
N LEU A 50 -0.31 -0.02 -1.81
CA LEU A 50 0.52 0.89 -1.02
C LEU A 50 1.54 1.48 -1.99
N SER A 51 1.42 2.76 -2.29
CA SER A 51 2.24 3.38 -3.32
C SER A 51 3.05 4.56 -2.81
N ASP A 52 4.35 4.54 -3.06
CA ASP A 52 5.19 5.70 -2.84
C ASP A 52 4.69 6.85 -3.73
N THR A 53 4.71 8.07 -3.21
CA THR A 53 4.22 9.23 -3.96
C THR A 53 5.04 9.57 -5.21
N GLU A 54 6.26 9.03 -5.31
CA GLU A 54 7.08 9.21 -6.51
C GLU A 54 6.77 8.18 -7.58
N CYS A 55 5.90 7.22 -7.29
CA CYS A 55 5.45 6.22 -8.25
C CYS A 55 4.05 6.59 -8.73
N LYS A 56 3.75 6.23 -9.96
CA LYS A 56 2.41 6.42 -10.49
C LYS A 56 1.58 5.18 -10.24
N VAL A 57 0.42 5.36 -9.63
CA VAL A 57 -0.50 4.26 -9.34
C VAL A 57 -1.22 3.83 -10.63
N PRO A 58 -1.30 2.53 -10.92
CA PRO A 58 -2.04 2.09 -12.10
C PRO A 58 -3.52 2.39 -11.98
N ASP A 59 -4.14 2.73 -13.10
CA ASP A 59 -5.56 3.04 -13.17
C ASP A 59 -6.36 1.74 -13.26
N ALA A 60 -6.46 1.04 -12.14
CA ALA A 60 -7.12 -0.26 -12.09
C ALA A 60 -8.36 -0.26 -11.19
N GLY A 61 -8.79 0.90 -10.73
CA GLY A 61 -9.96 1.01 -9.86
C GLY A 61 -9.72 0.47 -8.45
N ILE A 62 -8.47 0.25 -8.08
CA ILE A 62 -8.12 -0.28 -6.76
C ILE A 62 -7.78 0.88 -5.83
N PRO A 63 -8.33 0.93 -4.61
CA PRO A 63 -7.98 1.99 -3.67
C PRO A 63 -6.50 1.95 -3.31
N PHE A 64 -5.89 3.10 -3.07
CA PHE A 64 -4.49 3.14 -2.73
C PHE A 64 -4.21 4.04 -1.54
N ILE A 65 -3.13 3.72 -0.83
CA ILE A 65 -2.61 4.51 0.28
C ILE A 65 -1.26 5.05 -0.16
N ALA A 66 -1.09 6.37 -0.04
CA ALA A 66 0.15 7.02 -0.44
C ALA A 66 1.17 6.95 0.69
N LEU A 67 2.41 6.62 0.33
CA LEU A 67 3.54 6.56 1.27
C LEU A 67 4.58 7.57 0.82
N SER A 68 5.11 8.37 1.75
CA SER A 68 6.10 9.37 1.38
C SER A 68 7.09 9.65 2.48
N ALA A 69 8.35 9.91 2.07
CA ALA A 69 9.37 10.44 2.97
C ALA A 69 9.20 11.95 3.15
N ASP A 70 8.46 12.59 2.25
CA ASP A 70 8.18 14.02 2.30
C ASP A 70 6.97 14.26 3.19
N THR A 71 7.16 15.00 4.29
CA THR A 71 6.11 15.25 5.26
C THR A 71 5.39 16.59 5.04
N SER A 72 5.61 17.23 3.89
CA SER A 72 4.99 18.52 3.60
C SER A 72 3.49 18.38 3.40
N ILE A 73 2.77 19.45 3.73
CA ILE A 73 1.33 19.51 3.52
C ILE A 73 1.00 19.42 2.03
N ASP A 74 1.83 20.02 1.18
CA ASP A 74 1.61 20.00 -0.28
C ASP A 74 1.60 18.59 -0.83
N THR A 75 2.52 17.74 -0.38
CA THR A 75 2.57 16.35 -0.83
C THR A 75 1.33 15.58 -0.38
N ALA A 76 0.92 15.78 0.86
CA ALA A 76 -0.28 15.14 1.38
C ALA A 76 -1.54 15.57 0.61
N VAL A 77 -1.67 16.87 0.34
CA VAL A 77 -2.81 17.40 -0.42
C VAL A 77 -2.85 16.83 -1.83
N LYS A 78 -1.69 16.74 -2.48
CA LYS A 78 -1.59 16.14 -3.82
C LYS A 78 -2.04 14.69 -3.82
N ALA A 79 -1.61 13.92 -2.82
CA ALA A 79 -1.97 12.50 -2.72
C ALA A 79 -3.48 12.35 -2.60
N VAL A 80 -4.11 13.13 -1.74
CA VAL A 80 -5.56 13.09 -1.55
C VAL A 80 -6.29 13.51 -2.82
N ARG A 81 -5.81 14.55 -3.51
CA ARG A 81 -6.40 15.00 -4.77
C ARG A 81 -6.30 13.94 -5.86
N ASN A 82 -5.26 13.11 -5.81
CA ASN A 82 -5.10 12.02 -6.76
C ASN A 82 -5.91 10.78 -6.38
N GLY A 83 -6.66 10.86 -5.30
CA GLY A 83 -7.57 9.78 -4.92
C GLY A 83 -7.07 8.85 -3.83
N ALA A 84 -5.95 9.16 -3.17
CA ALA A 84 -5.45 8.32 -2.09
C ALA A 84 -6.46 8.26 -0.94
N GLN A 85 -6.69 7.06 -0.44
CA GLN A 85 -7.55 6.87 0.73
C GLN A 85 -6.90 7.38 2.00
N ASP A 86 -5.59 7.32 2.07
CA ASP A 86 -4.84 7.75 3.24
C ASP A 86 -3.43 8.12 2.81
N PHE A 87 -2.71 8.79 3.68
CA PHE A 87 -1.35 9.24 3.43
C PHE A 87 -0.51 8.93 4.67
N LEU A 88 0.54 8.14 4.49
CA LEU A 88 1.43 7.75 5.59
C LEU A 88 2.85 8.22 5.29
N THR A 89 3.53 8.68 6.34
CA THR A 89 4.92 9.15 6.20
C THR A 89 5.89 8.02 6.52
N LYS A 90 7.04 8.05 5.86
CA LYS A 90 8.13 7.12 6.14
C LYS A 90 9.01 7.67 7.25
N PRO A 91 9.56 6.82 8.12
CA PRO A 91 9.39 5.37 8.18
C PRO A 91 7.96 5.00 8.56
N ILE A 92 7.47 3.91 7.99
CA ILE A 92 6.08 3.51 8.16
C ILE A 92 5.84 2.94 9.56
N ASP A 93 4.83 3.50 10.24
CA ASP A 93 4.35 2.93 11.49
C ASP A 93 3.38 1.80 11.13
N MET A 94 3.77 0.57 11.42
CA MET A 94 2.97 -0.59 11.03
C MET A 94 1.60 -0.60 11.69
N ASN A 95 1.50 -0.15 12.93
CA ASN A 95 0.20 -0.07 13.60
C ASN A 95 -0.74 0.88 12.87
N ARG A 96 -0.22 2.02 12.46
CA ARG A 96 -0.99 3.00 11.71
C ARG A 96 -1.40 2.46 10.34
N LEU A 97 -0.48 1.78 9.67
CA LEU A 97 -0.75 1.17 8.37
C LEU A 97 -1.84 0.12 8.48
N LEU A 98 -1.75 -0.76 9.47
CA LEU A 98 -2.74 -1.82 9.64
C LEU A 98 -4.14 -1.27 9.89
N GLN A 99 -4.25 -0.11 10.53
CA GLN A 99 -5.54 0.55 10.74
C GLN A 99 -6.13 1.09 9.44
N SER A 100 -5.29 1.39 8.46
CA SER A 100 -5.74 1.93 7.18
C SER A 100 -6.10 0.86 6.15
N LEU A 101 -5.68 -0.37 6.37
CA LEU A 101 -5.92 -1.45 5.43
C LEU A 101 -7.32 -2.03 5.59
N PRO A 102 -7.93 -2.48 4.46
CA PRO A 102 -9.18 -3.21 4.57
C PRO A 102 -8.95 -4.53 5.30
N VAL A 103 -9.78 -4.85 6.27
CA VAL A 103 -9.63 -6.07 7.05
C VAL A 103 -10.75 -7.05 6.73
N SER A 104 -10.39 -8.33 6.69
CA SER A 104 -11.37 -9.38 6.50
C SER A 104 -12.01 -9.73 7.83
N TYR A 105 -13.12 -10.43 7.81
CA TYR A 105 -13.75 -10.90 9.02
C TYR A 105 -12.82 -11.76 9.85
N THR A 106 -12.05 -12.62 9.20
CA THR A 106 -11.10 -13.48 9.89
C THR A 106 -10.09 -12.63 10.65
N HIS A 107 -9.62 -11.56 10.03
CA HIS A 107 -8.65 -10.68 10.64
C HIS A 107 -9.25 -9.96 11.84
N LEU A 108 -10.47 -9.47 11.71
CA LEU A 108 -11.17 -8.80 12.82
C LEU A 108 -11.35 -9.73 14.00
N ARG A 109 -11.74 -10.97 13.76
CA ARG A 109 -11.96 -11.93 14.86
C ARG A 109 -10.69 -12.28 15.60
N ALA A 110 -9.55 -12.11 14.97
CA ALA A 110 -8.28 -12.38 15.63
C ALA A 110 -8.01 -11.44 16.80
N HIS A 111 -8.74 -10.35 16.89
CA HIS A 111 -8.58 -9.34 17.94
C HIS A 111 -9.56 -9.48 19.09
N GLU A 112 -10.41 -10.46 19.03
CA GLU A 112 -11.42 -10.66 20.07
C GLU A 112 -10.96 -11.49 21.25
#